data_8c306a01c61992bc4518f89f54094ed6
#
_entry.id   8c306a01c61992bc4518f89f54094ed6
#
_cell.length_a   1.000
_cell.length_b   1.000
_cell.length_c   1.000
_cell.angle_alpha   90.00
_cell.angle_beta   90.00
_cell.angle_gamma   90.00
#
_symmetry.space_group_name_H-M   'P 1'
#
loop_
_entity.id
_entity.type
_entity.pdbx_description
1 polymer ?
#
loop_
_entity_poly.entity_id
_entity_poly.type
_entity_poly.pdbx_seq_one_letter_code
_entity_poly.pdbx_strand_id
1 'polypeptide(L)'
;MDAGKLNLVLCWHMHQPHYRDGIDGEYRLPWVYLHGLKDYTDMAAHFENNPKMRGVINFAPVLLEQIEDYVRQLALWRESGQPTFDPLLNYVIGATPIPRDAESRMEIVRACQRCHHPLLIDPYPEFRNLVHWFDHLNLYYSEQHSPREMLSYLDEQYFIDLLVWYHLVWFGHSLRKNDLIRNLMEKGRLFSGSDMEQLAFLIHDTLAGLIPRYRALAASG
;
A
#
# COMPACT_ATOMS: atom_id res chain seq x y z
N MET A 1 25.50 -26.70 39.05
CA MET A 1 24.17 -26.75 38.44
C MET A 1 24.30 -26.00 37.12
N ASP A 2 24.29 -26.72 36.02
CA ASP A 2 24.32 -26.12 34.68
C ASP A 2 23.02 -25.33 34.55
N ALA A 3 23.11 -23.99 34.42
CA ALA A 3 21.96 -23.16 34.18
C ALA A 3 21.42 -23.59 32.80
N GLY A 4 20.29 -24.28 32.80
CA GLY A 4 19.68 -24.80 31.56
C GLY A 4 19.57 -23.70 30.51
N LYS A 5 20.11 -23.95 29.34
CA LYS A 5 19.99 -23.03 28.19
C LYS A 5 18.53 -22.87 27.85
N LEU A 6 18.04 -21.62 27.84
CA LEU A 6 16.72 -21.30 27.34
C LEU A 6 16.74 -21.40 25.81
N ASN A 7 15.85 -22.21 25.23
CA ASN A 7 15.64 -22.28 23.81
C ASN A 7 14.45 -21.39 23.46
N LEU A 8 14.69 -20.31 22.68
CA LEU A 8 13.67 -19.40 22.20
C LEU A 8 13.37 -19.71 20.73
N VAL A 9 12.12 -20.01 20.42
CA VAL A 9 11.62 -20.15 19.06
C VAL A 9 10.71 -18.97 18.76
N LEU A 10 11.08 -18.18 17.76
CA LEU A 10 10.26 -17.07 17.28
C LEU A 10 9.41 -17.57 16.11
N CYS A 11 8.10 -17.39 16.24
CA CYS A 11 7.14 -17.76 15.18
C CYS A 11 6.23 -16.56 14.89
N TRP A 12 6.20 -16.18 13.61
CA TRP A 12 5.27 -15.13 13.11
C TRP A 12 4.20 -15.77 12.25
N HIS A 13 2.94 -15.48 12.58
CA HIS A 13 1.79 -15.87 11.79
C HIS A 13 1.36 -14.69 10.92
N MET A 14 1.54 -14.81 9.61
CA MET A 14 1.13 -13.81 8.63
C MET A 14 -0.24 -14.18 8.08
N HIS A 15 -1.20 -13.32 8.36
CA HIS A 15 -2.60 -13.54 8.04
C HIS A 15 -3.28 -12.24 7.63
N GLN A 16 -4.17 -12.34 6.64
CA GLN A 16 -5.18 -11.34 6.32
C GLN A 16 -6.51 -12.08 6.10
N PRO A 17 -7.64 -11.51 6.50
CA PRO A 17 -8.94 -12.03 6.10
C PRO A 17 -9.08 -12.03 4.59
N HIS A 18 -10.07 -12.76 4.08
CA HIS A 18 -10.45 -12.66 2.68
C HIS A 18 -11.20 -11.35 2.44
N TYR A 19 -10.61 -10.45 1.64
CA TYR A 19 -11.17 -9.11 1.42
C TYR A 19 -11.97 -8.98 0.12
N ARG A 20 -11.98 -9.99 -0.75
CA ARG A 20 -12.80 -9.97 -1.97
C ARG A 20 -14.26 -10.31 -1.67
N ASP A 21 -15.15 -9.68 -2.39
CA ASP A 21 -16.57 -9.94 -2.33
C ASP A 21 -16.94 -11.11 -3.26
N GLY A 22 -16.79 -12.34 -2.75
CA GLY A 22 -16.88 -13.55 -3.56
C GLY A 22 -15.66 -13.79 -4.46
N ILE A 23 -15.82 -14.68 -5.46
CA ILE A 23 -14.71 -15.08 -6.35
C ILE A 23 -14.39 -14.00 -7.38
N ASP A 24 -15.42 -13.35 -7.92
CA ASP A 24 -15.30 -12.36 -9.01
C ASP A 24 -15.54 -10.92 -8.53
N GLY A 25 -15.68 -10.70 -7.22
CA GLY A 25 -15.95 -9.38 -6.65
C GLY A 25 -14.71 -8.53 -6.44
N GLU A 26 -14.95 -7.27 -6.09
CA GLU A 26 -13.89 -6.30 -5.78
C GLU A 26 -13.28 -6.53 -4.40
N TYR A 27 -12.05 -6.09 -4.23
CA TYR A 27 -11.43 -5.99 -2.90
C TYR A 27 -12.07 -4.85 -2.12
N ARG A 28 -12.65 -5.16 -0.97
CA ARG A 28 -13.25 -4.18 -0.04
C ARG A 28 -12.22 -3.34 0.69
N LEU A 29 -11.02 -3.88 0.89
CA LEU A 29 -9.92 -3.24 1.59
C LEU A 29 -8.58 -3.60 0.92
N PRO A 30 -7.65 -2.63 0.81
CA PRO A 30 -6.37 -2.79 0.11
C PRO A 30 -5.27 -3.44 0.96
N TRP A 31 -5.62 -4.03 2.11
CA TRP A 31 -4.64 -4.40 3.13
C TRP A 31 -3.65 -5.47 2.67
N VAL A 32 -4.05 -6.39 1.78
CA VAL A 32 -3.16 -7.46 1.33
C VAL A 32 -1.94 -6.90 0.61
N TYR A 33 -2.13 -6.07 -0.43
CA TYR A 33 -0.98 -5.52 -1.16
C TYR A 33 -0.22 -4.47 -0.34
N LEU A 34 -0.89 -3.65 0.45
CA LEU A 34 -0.22 -2.64 1.29
C LEU A 34 0.68 -3.28 2.35
N HIS A 35 0.21 -4.32 3.05
CA HIS A 35 1.05 -5.08 3.96
C HIS A 35 2.13 -5.88 3.21
N GLY A 36 1.86 -6.29 1.97
CA GLY A 36 2.88 -6.85 1.08
C GLY A 36 4.05 -5.91 0.83
N LEU A 37 3.75 -4.62 0.56
CA LEU A 37 4.75 -3.58 0.34
C LEU A 37 5.52 -3.19 1.60
N LYS A 38 4.97 -3.45 2.77
CA LYS A 38 5.52 -2.99 4.06
C LYS A 38 6.00 -4.17 4.92
N ASP A 39 5.08 -4.78 5.64
CA ASP A 39 5.40 -5.68 6.75
C ASP A 39 6.00 -7.00 6.26
N TYR A 40 5.45 -7.58 5.20
CA TYR A 40 5.93 -8.85 4.69
C TYR A 40 7.27 -8.69 3.96
N THR A 41 7.46 -7.59 3.25
CA THR A 41 8.74 -7.26 2.61
C THR A 41 9.84 -6.96 3.62
N ASP A 42 9.54 -6.17 4.67
CA ASP A 42 10.51 -5.86 5.72
C ASP A 42 10.87 -7.09 6.54
N MET A 43 9.93 -7.99 6.83
CA MET A 43 10.22 -9.24 7.51
C MET A 43 11.20 -10.12 6.72
N ALA A 44 11.01 -10.27 5.40
CA ALA A 44 11.97 -10.98 4.55
C ALA A 44 13.35 -10.32 4.62
N ALA A 45 13.41 -8.98 4.52
CA ALA A 45 14.66 -8.22 4.58
C ALA A 45 15.40 -8.40 5.93
N HIS A 46 14.68 -8.56 7.05
CA HIS A 46 15.30 -8.84 8.35
C HIS A 46 16.04 -10.18 8.35
N PHE A 47 15.48 -11.23 7.78
CA PHE A 47 16.15 -12.53 7.64
C PHE A 47 17.33 -12.47 6.67
N GLU A 48 17.16 -11.82 5.52
CA GLU A 48 18.21 -11.64 4.51
C GLU A 48 19.43 -10.89 5.09
N ASN A 49 19.19 -9.85 5.90
CA ASN A 49 20.26 -9.05 6.51
C ASN A 49 20.87 -9.70 7.75
N ASN A 50 20.27 -10.76 8.30
CA ASN A 50 20.72 -11.47 9.48
C ASN A 50 20.79 -12.98 9.22
N PRO A 51 21.76 -13.49 8.44
CA PRO A 51 21.81 -14.90 8.02
C PRO A 51 21.92 -15.92 9.16
N LYS A 52 22.30 -15.46 10.36
CA LYS A 52 22.34 -16.30 11.57
C LYS A 52 21.01 -16.38 12.31
N MET A 53 20.06 -15.52 11.97
CA MET A 53 18.73 -15.52 12.57
C MET A 53 17.97 -16.76 12.10
N ARG A 54 17.26 -17.41 13.06
CA ARG A 54 16.33 -18.50 12.77
C ARG A 54 14.96 -18.13 13.32
N GLY A 55 13.94 -18.44 12.56
CA GLY A 55 12.56 -18.20 12.96
C GLY A 55 11.60 -19.00 12.08
N VAL A 56 10.36 -19.07 12.50
CA VAL A 56 9.29 -19.70 11.74
C VAL A 56 8.37 -18.61 11.21
N ILE A 57 8.17 -18.60 9.91
CA ILE A 57 7.20 -17.73 9.25
C ILE A 57 6.08 -18.62 8.70
N ASN A 58 4.89 -18.44 9.24
CA ASN A 58 3.70 -19.16 8.80
C ASN A 58 2.78 -18.21 8.04
N PHE A 59 2.54 -18.51 6.76
CA PHE A 59 1.55 -17.79 5.94
C PHE A 59 0.23 -18.55 5.94
N ALA A 60 -0.86 -17.85 6.28
CA ALA A 60 -2.21 -18.39 6.06
C ALA A 60 -2.45 -18.61 4.56
N PRO A 61 -3.04 -19.75 4.13
CA PRO A 61 -3.31 -20.00 2.72
C PRO A 61 -4.12 -18.90 2.03
N VAL A 62 -5.12 -18.35 2.72
CA VAL A 62 -5.94 -17.25 2.23
C VAL A 62 -5.13 -15.97 1.94
N LEU A 63 -4.04 -15.74 2.66
CA LEU A 63 -3.14 -14.62 2.39
C LEU A 63 -2.31 -14.88 1.14
N LEU A 64 -1.75 -16.09 1.00
CA LEU A 64 -0.97 -16.46 -0.20
C LEU A 64 -1.81 -16.37 -1.46
N GLU A 65 -3.04 -16.91 -1.42
CA GLU A 65 -3.99 -16.83 -2.53
C GLU A 65 -4.26 -15.39 -2.97
N GLN A 66 -4.49 -14.48 -2.03
CA GLN A 66 -4.75 -13.08 -2.33
C GLN A 66 -3.49 -12.37 -2.87
N ILE A 67 -2.29 -12.66 -2.35
CA ILE A 67 -1.03 -12.11 -2.89
C ILE A 67 -0.85 -12.57 -4.35
N GLU A 68 -1.03 -13.86 -4.64
CA GLU A 68 -0.92 -14.41 -6.00
C GLU A 68 -1.99 -13.82 -6.93
N ASP A 69 -3.19 -13.56 -6.41
CA ASP A 69 -4.27 -12.91 -7.16
C ASP A 69 -3.90 -11.47 -7.56
N TYR A 70 -3.36 -10.64 -6.64
CA TYR A 70 -2.85 -9.31 -6.97
C TYR A 70 -1.72 -9.35 -7.99
N VAL A 71 -0.77 -10.27 -7.85
CA VAL A 71 0.33 -10.44 -8.82
C VAL A 71 -0.20 -10.75 -10.21
N ARG A 72 -1.15 -11.69 -10.33
CA ARG A 72 -1.77 -12.05 -11.60
C ARG A 72 -2.51 -10.87 -12.23
N GLN A 73 -3.30 -10.13 -11.46
CA GLN A 73 -4.06 -9.00 -11.95
C GLN A 73 -3.16 -7.85 -12.40
N LEU A 74 -2.10 -7.55 -11.66
CA LEU A 74 -1.12 -6.54 -12.04
C LEU A 74 -0.30 -6.94 -13.27
N ALA A 75 -0.03 -8.24 -13.46
CA ALA A 75 0.57 -8.74 -14.71
C ALA A 75 -0.36 -8.52 -15.91
N LEU A 76 -1.65 -8.83 -15.78
CA LEU A 76 -2.66 -8.57 -16.82
C LEU A 76 -2.81 -7.08 -17.12
N TRP A 77 -2.76 -6.23 -16.08
CA TRP A 77 -2.74 -4.78 -16.29
C TRP A 77 -1.51 -4.33 -17.09
N ARG A 78 -0.31 -4.83 -16.77
CA ARG A 78 0.91 -4.49 -17.53
C ARG A 78 0.87 -4.92 -18.98
N GLU A 79 0.23 -6.04 -19.27
CA GLU A 79 0.14 -6.61 -20.61
C GLU A 79 -0.95 -5.95 -21.48
N SER A 80 -2.10 -5.64 -20.87
CA SER A 80 -3.31 -5.27 -21.62
C SER A 80 -4.02 -4.02 -21.11
N GLY A 81 -3.56 -3.41 -20.00
CA GLY A 81 -4.26 -2.30 -19.35
C GLY A 81 -5.53 -2.71 -18.60
N GLN A 82 -5.78 -4.01 -18.41
CA GLN A 82 -6.96 -4.51 -17.73
C GLN A 82 -6.98 -4.02 -16.27
N PRO A 83 -8.10 -3.43 -15.77
CA PRO A 83 -8.22 -3.06 -14.36
C PRO A 83 -8.08 -4.24 -13.42
N THR A 84 -7.57 -3.99 -12.22
CA THR A 84 -7.57 -4.94 -11.12
C THR A 84 -8.94 -4.97 -10.45
N PHE A 85 -9.15 -5.93 -9.54
CA PHE A 85 -10.34 -5.96 -8.69
C PHE A 85 -10.22 -5.05 -7.45
N ASP A 86 -9.16 -4.26 -7.34
CA ASP A 86 -8.99 -3.29 -6.26
C ASP A 86 -9.25 -1.86 -6.78
N PRO A 87 -10.38 -1.23 -6.38
CA PRO A 87 -10.75 0.09 -6.89
C PRO A 87 -9.71 1.16 -6.57
N LEU A 88 -9.08 1.12 -5.38
CA LEU A 88 -8.11 2.12 -4.98
C LEU A 88 -6.81 1.98 -5.78
N LEU A 89 -6.35 0.75 -5.99
CA LEU A 89 -5.15 0.47 -6.80
C LEU A 89 -5.35 0.89 -8.26
N ASN A 90 -6.57 0.74 -8.80
CA ASN A 90 -6.90 1.11 -10.18
C ASN A 90 -6.67 2.59 -10.48
N TYR A 91 -6.85 3.49 -9.49
CA TYR A 91 -6.51 4.90 -9.68
C TYR A 91 -4.99 5.10 -9.83
N VAL A 92 -4.20 4.43 -9.02
CA VAL A 92 -2.72 4.58 -9.03
C VAL A 92 -2.07 3.97 -10.26
N ILE A 93 -2.59 2.83 -10.71
CA ILE A 93 -2.08 2.18 -11.93
C ILE A 93 -2.64 2.83 -13.22
N GLY A 94 -3.49 3.85 -13.10
CA GLY A 94 -4.09 4.54 -14.24
C GLY A 94 -5.13 3.73 -15.02
N ALA A 95 -5.59 2.60 -14.48
CA ALA A 95 -6.62 1.78 -15.10
C ALA A 95 -8.03 2.39 -14.98
N THR A 96 -8.22 3.28 -14.02
CA THR A 96 -9.45 4.05 -13.81
C THR A 96 -9.08 5.53 -13.66
N PRO A 97 -9.74 6.46 -14.37
CA PRO A 97 -9.48 7.88 -14.22
C PRO A 97 -9.96 8.39 -12.85
N ILE A 98 -9.33 9.44 -12.34
CA ILE A 98 -9.80 10.11 -11.12
C ILE A 98 -11.24 10.59 -11.31
N PRO A 99 -12.17 10.26 -10.42
CA PRO A 99 -13.58 10.59 -10.56
C PRO A 99 -13.81 12.10 -10.46
N ARG A 100 -14.90 12.56 -11.09
CA ARG A 100 -15.33 13.96 -11.00
C ARG A 100 -16.45 14.17 -10.00
N ASP A 101 -17.20 13.13 -9.70
CA ASP A 101 -18.29 13.20 -8.72
C ASP A 101 -17.76 13.23 -7.27
N ALA A 102 -18.48 13.95 -6.43
CA ALA A 102 -18.06 14.20 -5.06
C ALA A 102 -18.13 12.93 -4.17
N GLU A 103 -18.97 11.97 -4.51
CA GLU A 103 -19.12 10.75 -3.72
C GLU A 103 -17.90 9.84 -3.87
N SER A 104 -17.51 9.53 -5.11
CA SER A 104 -16.31 8.74 -5.41
C SER A 104 -15.03 9.44 -4.93
N ARG A 105 -14.96 10.78 -5.03
CA ARG A 105 -13.84 11.57 -4.47
C ARG A 105 -13.76 11.46 -2.94
N MET A 106 -14.90 11.48 -2.25
CA MET A 106 -14.97 11.28 -0.80
C MET A 106 -14.49 9.88 -0.40
N GLU A 107 -14.80 8.86 -1.21
CA GLU A 107 -14.31 7.50 -0.97
C GLU A 107 -12.79 7.40 -1.07
N ILE A 108 -12.17 8.06 -2.05
CA ILE A 108 -10.70 8.15 -2.16
C ILE A 108 -10.10 8.79 -0.91
N VAL A 109 -10.62 9.95 -0.47
CA VAL A 109 -10.10 10.63 0.72
C VAL A 109 -10.21 9.73 1.94
N ARG A 110 -11.38 9.14 2.18
CA ARG A 110 -11.62 8.22 3.31
C ARG A 110 -10.71 6.99 3.25
N ALA A 111 -10.47 6.45 2.06
CA ALA A 111 -9.56 5.31 1.89
C ALA A 111 -8.12 5.69 2.27
N CYS A 112 -7.64 6.85 1.82
CA CYS A 112 -6.30 7.34 2.13
C CYS A 112 -6.11 7.74 3.60
N GLN A 113 -7.18 8.09 4.31
CA GLN A 113 -7.15 8.36 5.76
C GLN A 113 -7.20 7.08 6.62
N ARG A 114 -7.53 5.92 6.05
CA ARG A 114 -7.57 4.64 6.77
C ARG A 114 -6.17 4.07 6.98
N CYS A 115 -5.35 4.75 7.77
CA CYS A 115 -4.04 4.27 8.18
C CYS A 115 -3.70 4.80 9.57
N HIS A 116 -2.62 4.31 10.16
CA HIS A 116 -2.19 4.73 11.49
C HIS A 116 -1.53 6.12 11.42
N HIS A 117 -2.28 7.17 11.73
CA HIS A 117 -1.86 8.56 11.59
C HIS A 117 -0.49 8.86 12.20
N PRO A 118 -0.18 8.52 13.46
CA PRO A 118 1.11 8.81 14.07
C PRO A 118 2.33 8.19 13.37
N LEU A 119 2.14 7.10 12.61
CA LEU A 119 3.23 6.40 11.92
C LEU A 119 3.27 6.65 10.41
N LEU A 120 2.12 6.90 9.78
CA LEU A 120 1.98 6.94 8.33
C LEU A 120 1.57 8.30 7.76
N ILE A 121 1.07 9.22 8.60
CA ILE A 121 0.69 10.58 8.17
C ILE A 121 1.60 11.62 8.82
N ASP A 122 1.66 11.66 10.14
CA ASP A 122 2.33 12.74 10.89
C ASP A 122 3.82 12.92 10.55
N PRO A 123 4.61 11.86 10.28
CA PRO A 123 6.00 12.00 9.90
C PRO A 123 6.25 12.60 8.51
N TYR A 124 5.22 12.66 7.65
CA TYR A 124 5.33 13.10 6.25
C TYR A 124 4.58 14.42 6.03
N PRO A 125 5.27 15.57 6.09
CA PRO A 125 4.61 16.89 6.03
C PRO A 125 3.73 17.09 4.80
N GLU A 126 4.16 16.64 3.61
CA GLU A 126 3.37 16.79 2.38
C GLU A 126 2.08 15.97 2.44
N PHE A 127 2.15 14.71 2.87
CA PHE A 127 0.96 13.86 3.00
C PHE A 127 0.03 14.39 4.11
N ARG A 128 0.60 14.77 5.25
CA ARG A 128 -0.16 15.39 6.35
C ARG A 128 -0.89 16.65 5.89
N ASN A 129 -0.24 17.50 5.09
CA ASN A 129 -0.87 18.71 4.57
C ASN A 129 -2.05 18.37 3.65
N LEU A 130 -1.94 17.38 2.77
CA LEU A 130 -3.04 16.92 1.92
C LEU A 130 -4.23 16.40 2.75
N VAL A 131 -3.97 15.60 3.78
CA VAL A 131 -5.01 15.08 4.69
C VAL A 131 -5.65 16.21 5.47
N HIS A 132 -4.85 17.08 6.10
CA HIS A 132 -5.36 18.21 6.89
C HIS A 132 -6.08 19.27 6.05
N TRP A 133 -5.66 19.46 4.79
CA TRP A 133 -6.35 20.37 3.90
C TRP A 133 -7.83 20.02 3.76
N PHE A 134 -8.11 18.74 3.58
CA PHE A 134 -9.50 18.26 3.55
C PHE A 134 -10.22 18.47 4.88
N ASP A 135 -9.58 18.17 6.01
CA ASP A 135 -10.16 18.33 7.33
C ASP A 135 -10.44 19.82 7.63
N HIS A 136 -9.55 20.74 7.24
CA HIS A 136 -9.76 22.18 7.36
C HIS A 136 -10.90 22.70 6.49
N LEU A 137 -10.99 22.24 5.24
CA LEU A 137 -12.13 22.57 4.37
C LEU A 137 -13.45 22.13 5.02
N ASN A 138 -13.46 20.94 5.60
CA ASN A 138 -14.63 20.38 6.28
C ASN A 138 -15.05 21.22 7.51
N LEU A 139 -14.10 21.69 8.31
CA LEU A 139 -14.35 22.52 9.49
C LEU A 139 -14.80 23.95 9.14
N TYR A 140 -14.19 24.56 8.11
CA TYR A 140 -14.43 25.98 7.78
C TYR A 140 -15.74 26.23 7.04
N TYR A 141 -16.22 25.23 6.29
CA TYR A 141 -17.38 25.35 5.39
C TYR A 141 -18.58 24.51 5.83
N SER A 142 -18.48 23.77 6.95
CA SER A 142 -19.55 22.90 7.45
C SER A 142 -20.86 23.63 7.77
N GLU A 143 -20.81 24.95 7.96
CA GLU A 143 -22.00 25.77 8.20
C GLU A 143 -22.74 26.20 6.93
N GLN A 144 -22.07 26.19 5.77
CA GLN A 144 -22.63 26.72 4.52
C GLN A 144 -22.64 25.71 3.35
N HIS A 145 -21.74 24.72 3.37
CA HIS A 145 -21.59 23.74 2.30
C HIS A 145 -21.35 22.34 2.89
N SER A 146 -21.85 21.32 2.22
CA SER A 146 -21.54 19.95 2.61
C SER A 146 -20.08 19.61 2.27
N PRO A 147 -19.39 18.74 3.05
CA PRO A 147 -18.05 18.25 2.71
C PRO A 147 -17.95 17.69 1.27
N ARG A 148 -19.05 17.15 0.76
CA ARG A 148 -19.15 16.64 -0.60
C ARG A 148 -19.08 17.76 -1.66
N GLU A 149 -19.72 18.90 -1.43
CA GLU A 149 -19.65 20.04 -2.35
C GLU A 149 -18.24 20.58 -2.47
N MET A 150 -17.49 20.59 -1.34
CA MET A 150 -16.10 21.05 -1.30
C MET A 150 -15.17 20.23 -2.18
N LEU A 151 -15.38 18.92 -2.27
CA LEU A 151 -14.57 18.03 -3.11
C LEU A 151 -14.69 18.34 -4.61
N SER A 152 -15.79 18.96 -5.04
CA SER A 152 -15.96 19.37 -6.44
C SER A 152 -15.04 20.53 -6.85
N TYR A 153 -14.53 21.30 -5.88
CA TYR A 153 -13.59 22.40 -6.12
C TYR A 153 -12.12 21.97 -6.09
N LEU A 154 -11.81 20.76 -5.61
CA LEU A 154 -10.45 20.24 -5.67
C LEU A 154 -10.14 19.76 -7.09
N ASP A 155 -8.96 20.09 -7.57
CA ASP A 155 -8.50 19.62 -8.88
C ASP A 155 -8.11 18.14 -8.86
N GLU A 156 -7.91 17.57 -10.04
CA GLU A 156 -7.51 16.18 -10.20
C GLU A 156 -6.13 15.91 -9.57
N GLN A 157 -5.25 16.92 -9.63
CA GLN A 157 -3.90 16.81 -9.10
C GLN A 157 -3.87 16.57 -7.58
N TYR A 158 -4.80 17.16 -6.84
CA TYR A 158 -4.93 16.89 -5.40
C TYR A 158 -5.13 15.39 -5.12
N PHE A 159 -6.00 14.71 -5.87
CA PHE A 159 -6.29 13.29 -5.68
C PHE A 159 -5.12 12.41 -6.14
N ILE A 160 -4.43 12.79 -7.21
CA ILE A 160 -3.20 12.12 -7.65
C ILE A 160 -2.15 12.19 -6.56
N ASP A 161 -1.87 13.39 -6.03
CA ASP A 161 -0.87 13.58 -4.99
C ASP A 161 -1.25 12.83 -3.70
N LEU A 162 -2.52 12.84 -3.32
CA LEU A 162 -3.03 12.10 -2.15
C LEU A 162 -2.84 10.59 -2.30
N LEU A 163 -3.20 10.03 -3.46
CA LEU A 163 -3.06 8.59 -3.76
C LEU A 163 -1.60 8.16 -3.81
N VAL A 164 -0.73 8.93 -4.47
CA VAL A 164 0.70 8.62 -4.53
C VAL A 164 1.31 8.65 -3.14
N TRP A 165 1.04 9.69 -2.34
CA TRP A 165 1.53 9.76 -0.96
C TRP A 165 1.01 8.62 -0.10
N TYR A 166 -0.26 8.28 -0.21
CA TYR A 166 -0.81 7.14 0.51
C TYR A 166 -0.02 5.86 0.23
N HIS A 167 0.35 5.58 -1.02
CA HIS A 167 1.16 4.41 -1.35
C HIS A 167 2.61 4.54 -0.88
N LEU A 168 3.22 5.73 -1.03
CA LEU A 168 4.60 5.96 -0.60
C LEU A 168 4.81 5.68 0.89
N VAL A 169 3.88 6.08 1.76
CA VAL A 169 3.99 5.83 3.20
C VAL A 169 3.80 4.37 3.59
N TRP A 170 3.17 3.58 2.74
CA TRP A 170 3.01 2.14 2.93
C TRP A 170 4.21 1.32 2.48
N PHE A 171 5.22 1.88 1.81
CA PHE A 171 6.44 1.14 1.57
C PHE A 171 7.22 0.93 2.87
N GLY A 172 7.65 -0.31 3.09
CA GLY A 172 8.43 -0.71 4.24
C GLY A 172 9.82 -0.04 4.30
N HIS A 173 10.45 -0.12 5.45
CA HIS A 173 11.76 0.52 5.68
C HIS A 173 12.84 0.05 4.69
N SER A 174 12.83 -1.22 4.34
CA SER A 174 13.78 -1.80 3.37
C SER A 174 13.60 -1.22 1.97
N LEU A 175 12.35 -1.02 1.52
CA LEU A 175 12.03 -0.48 0.20
C LEU A 175 12.23 1.04 0.10
N ARG A 176 12.15 1.78 1.20
CA ARG A 176 12.42 3.24 1.20
C ARG A 176 13.85 3.60 0.81
N LYS A 177 14.76 2.64 0.73
CA LYS A 177 16.10 2.79 0.18
C LYS A 177 16.13 2.79 -1.35
N ASN A 178 15.04 2.40 -2.00
CA ASN A 178 14.89 2.43 -3.45
C ASN A 178 14.91 3.88 -3.97
N ASP A 179 15.67 4.13 -5.03
CA ASP A 179 15.86 5.48 -5.58
C ASP A 179 14.55 6.10 -6.07
N LEU A 180 13.66 5.32 -6.70
CA LEU A 180 12.36 5.81 -7.14
C LEU A 180 11.53 6.33 -5.95
N ILE A 181 11.45 5.56 -4.87
CA ILE A 181 10.67 5.96 -3.68
C ILE A 181 11.26 7.23 -3.08
N ARG A 182 12.58 7.32 -2.94
CA ARG A 182 13.25 8.52 -2.43
C ARG A 182 12.97 9.74 -3.30
N ASN A 183 13.16 9.60 -4.61
CA ASN A 183 12.93 10.69 -5.57
C ASN A 183 11.46 11.17 -5.55
N LEU A 184 10.49 10.26 -5.46
CA LEU A 184 9.08 10.63 -5.34
C LEU A 184 8.80 11.34 -4.02
N MET A 185 9.34 10.86 -2.89
CA MET A 185 9.19 11.53 -1.59
C MET A 185 9.85 12.92 -1.59
N GLU A 186 11.01 13.08 -2.21
CA GLU A 186 11.71 14.38 -2.36
C GLU A 186 10.95 15.32 -3.29
N LYS A 187 10.36 14.82 -4.37
CA LYS A 187 9.49 15.59 -5.27
C LYS A 187 8.28 16.18 -4.54
N GLY A 188 7.67 15.43 -3.65
CA GLY A 188 6.68 15.87 -2.68
C GLY A 188 5.27 16.10 -3.24
N ARG A 189 5.10 16.59 -4.47
CA ARG A 189 3.81 16.93 -5.07
C ARG A 189 3.90 17.05 -6.60
N LEU A 190 2.75 17.26 -7.23
CA LEU A 190 2.61 17.39 -8.69
C LEU A 190 3.13 16.13 -9.41
N PHE A 191 2.71 14.97 -8.88
CA PHE A 191 3.07 13.71 -9.48
C PHE A 191 2.42 13.57 -10.87
N SER A 192 3.23 13.11 -11.82
CA SER A 192 2.82 12.90 -13.20
C SER A 192 2.29 11.48 -13.43
N GLY A 193 1.66 11.26 -14.59
CA GLY A 193 1.30 9.91 -15.02
C GLY A 193 2.50 8.96 -15.09
N SER A 194 3.69 9.46 -15.46
CA SER A 194 4.92 8.66 -15.47
C SER A 194 5.38 8.28 -14.04
N ASP A 195 5.21 9.17 -13.06
CA ASP A 195 5.50 8.85 -11.66
C ASP A 195 4.58 7.73 -11.14
N MET A 196 3.29 7.83 -11.47
CA MET A 196 2.29 6.81 -11.12
C MET A 196 2.60 5.47 -11.78
N GLU A 197 2.95 5.45 -13.06
CA GLU A 197 3.30 4.24 -13.79
C GLU A 197 4.53 3.54 -13.20
N GLN A 198 5.60 4.30 -12.91
CA GLN A 198 6.79 3.76 -12.26
C GLN A 198 6.48 3.20 -10.87
N LEU A 199 5.64 3.91 -10.10
CA LEU A 199 5.18 3.44 -8.80
C LEU A 199 4.38 2.14 -8.92
N ALA A 200 3.49 2.04 -9.90
CA ALA A 200 2.70 0.84 -10.18
C ALA A 200 3.56 -0.36 -10.57
N PHE A 201 4.60 -0.15 -11.38
CA PHE A 201 5.57 -1.21 -11.71
C PHE A 201 6.32 -1.68 -10.47
N LEU A 202 6.75 -0.77 -9.60
CA LEU A 202 7.42 -1.13 -8.35
C LEU A 202 6.50 -1.91 -7.40
N ILE A 203 5.22 -1.55 -7.32
CA ILE A 203 4.21 -2.29 -6.55
C ILE A 203 4.11 -3.72 -7.07
N HIS A 204 3.93 -3.89 -8.39
CA HIS A 204 3.87 -5.21 -9.00
C HIS A 204 5.11 -6.04 -8.74
N ASP A 205 6.30 -5.49 -9.03
CA ASP A 205 7.57 -6.22 -8.92
C ASP A 205 7.86 -6.63 -7.46
N THR A 206 7.49 -5.78 -6.50
CA THR A 206 7.59 -6.08 -5.07
C THR A 206 6.71 -7.26 -4.67
N LEU A 207 5.44 -7.24 -5.07
CA LEU A 207 4.50 -8.32 -4.76
C LEU A 207 4.87 -9.63 -5.46
N ALA A 208 5.26 -9.57 -6.73
CA ALA A 208 5.70 -10.73 -7.51
C ALA A 208 6.96 -11.38 -6.91
N GLY A 209 7.86 -10.57 -6.34
CA GLY A 209 9.06 -11.05 -5.67
C GLY A 209 8.84 -11.62 -4.27
N LEU A 210 7.72 -11.34 -3.62
CA LEU A 210 7.52 -11.61 -2.20
C LEU A 210 7.58 -13.11 -1.87
N ILE A 211 6.75 -13.94 -2.48
CA ILE A 211 6.71 -15.39 -2.24
C ILE A 211 8.03 -16.06 -2.64
N PRO A 212 8.65 -15.75 -3.81
CA PRO A 212 9.98 -16.25 -4.16
C PRO A 212 11.07 -15.95 -3.13
N ARG A 213 11.07 -14.74 -2.52
CA ARG A 213 12.04 -14.38 -1.46
C ARG A 213 11.90 -15.29 -0.23
N TYR A 214 10.69 -15.55 0.24
CA TYR A 214 10.46 -16.46 1.37
C TYR A 214 10.82 -17.90 1.04
N ARG A 215 10.59 -18.37 -0.20
CA ARG A 215 11.05 -19.67 -0.65
C ARG A 215 12.58 -19.79 -0.64
N ALA A 216 13.28 -18.74 -1.09
CA ALA A 216 14.75 -18.70 -1.06
C ALA A 216 15.28 -18.70 0.38
N LEU A 217 14.68 -17.93 1.28
CA LEU A 217 15.03 -17.92 2.70
C LEU A 217 14.83 -19.32 3.34
N ALA A 218 13.72 -19.97 3.07
CA ALA A 218 13.45 -21.32 3.58
C ALA A 218 14.44 -22.36 3.03
N ALA A 219 14.91 -22.21 1.79
CA ALA A 219 15.89 -23.10 1.20
C ALA A 219 17.33 -22.86 1.70
N SER A 220 17.63 -21.67 2.23
CA SER A 220 18.94 -21.34 2.79
C SER A 220 19.14 -21.81 4.24
N GLY A 221 18.09 -22.32 4.88
CA GLY A 221 18.08 -23.05 6.14
C GLY A 221 18.12 -22.35 7.41
#